data_d5519e77dc68470788095ac9b82922a5
#
_entry.id   d5519e77dc68470788095ac9b82922a5
#
_cell.length_a   1.000
_cell.length_b   1.000
_cell.length_c   1.000
_cell.angle_alpha   90.00
_cell.angle_beta   90.00
_cell.angle_gamma   90.00
#
_symmetry.space_group_name_H-M   'P 1'
#
loop_
_entity.id
_entity.type
_entity.pdbx_description
1 polymer ?
#
loop_
_entity_poly.entity_id
_entity_poly.type
_entity_poly.pdbx_seq_one_letter_code
_entity_poly.pdbx_strand_id
1 'polypeptide(L)'
;MAILCDDSGLEIESLNNEPGVFSARYAGEDCSDQENINKVLNNLNGKKNRKAKFICVISFFYDKFSSFPRIFRGECHGLILENQSGNSGFGYDPIFYYENLSKTFANLSEDEKNKVSHRSVAMKELFSNLNF
;
A
#
# COMPACT_ATOMS: atom_id res chain seq x y z
N MET A 1 -1.12 -21.95 18.35
CA MET A 1 -1.74 -20.65 18.02
C MET A 1 -0.88 -19.93 16.98
N ALA A 2 -1.50 -19.45 15.93
CA ALA A 2 -0.84 -18.68 14.90
C ALA A 2 -1.10 -17.18 15.12
N ILE A 3 -0.08 -16.35 14.88
CA ILE A 3 -0.20 -14.89 14.98
C ILE A 3 0.17 -14.33 13.62
N LEU A 4 -0.69 -13.46 13.09
CA LEU A 4 -0.48 -12.79 11.82
C LEU A 4 -0.49 -11.28 12.05
N CYS A 5 0.57 -10.62 11.60
CA CYS A 5 0.67 -9.17 11.63
C CYS A 5 0.91 -8.66 10.21
N ASP A 6 0.27 -7.58 9.83
CA ASP A 6 0.54 -6.95 8.55
C ASP A 6 0.90 -5.49 8.72
N ASP A 7 1.69 -4.99 7.77
CA ASP A 7 2.07 -3.58 7.69
C ASP A 7 2.09 -3.18 6.23
N SER A 8 1.49 -2.04 5.94
CA SER A 8 1.36 -1.52 4.58
C SER A 8 1.92 -0.12 4.49
N GLY A 9 2.49 0.22 3.35
CA GLY A 9 3.00 1.55 3.09
C GLY A 9 3.04 1.89 1.62
N LEU A 10 3.13 3.17 1.35
CA LEU A 10 3.30 3.73 0.02
C LEU A 10 4.74 4.22 -0.13
N GLU A 11 5.40 3.82 -1.21
CA GLU A 11 6.73 4.30 -1.56
C GLU A 11 6.68 5.02 -2.90
N ILE A 12 7.19 6.24 -2.94
CA ILE A 12 7.21 7.08 -4.14
C ILE A 12 8.66 7.31 -4.54
N GLU A 13 9.01 6.85 -5.74
CA GLU A 13 10.40 6.84 -6.20
C GLU A 13 11.06 8.21 -6.16
N SER A 14 10.41 9.24 -6.68
CA SER A 14 10.97 10.60 -6.73
C SER A 14 11.00 11.32 -5.37
N LEU A 15 10.42 10.73 -4.34
CA LEU A 15 10.48 11.23 -2.97
C LEU A 15 11.39 10.35 -2.09
N ASN A 16 12.35 9.65 -2.68
CA ASN A 16 13.27 8.75 -1.97
C ASN A 16 12.53 7.67 -1.18
N ASN A 17 11.47 7.14 -1.77
CA ASN A 17 10.60 6.10 -1.21
C ASN A 17 9.78 6.56 0.00
N GLU A 18 9.64 7.87 0.22
CA GLU A 18 8.65 8.39 1.18
C GLU A 18 7.24 8.27 0.60
N PRO A 19 6.20 8.18 1.43
CA PRO A 19 6.20 8.18 2.90
C PRO A 19 6.71 6.90 3.58
N GLY A 20 6.74 5.75 2.90
CA GLY A 20 7.29 4.50 3.45
C GLY A 20 6.64 4.09 4.76
N VAL A 21 7.44 3.87 5.80
CA VAL A 21 6.95 3.46 7.12
C VAL A 21 6.10 4.54 7.81
N PHE A 22 6.17 5.76 7.33
CA PHE A 22 5.39 6.89 7.87
C PHE A 22 4.07 7.12 7.14
N SER A 23 3.66 6.20 6.26
CA SER A 23 2.48 6.38 5.39
C SER A 23 1.21 6.80 6.15
N ALA A 24 0.94 6.22 7.31
CA ALA A 24 -0.26 6.54 8.09
C ALA A 24 -0.19 7.92 8.76
N ARG A 25 0.99 8.45 9.00
CA ARG A 25 1.23 9.70 9.74
C ARG A 25 2.19 10.65 9.03
N TYR A 26 2.19 10.62 7.71
CA TYR A 26 3.11 11.41 6.90
C TYR A 26 2.96 12.91 7.13
N ALA A 27 1.72 13.40 7.30
CA ALA A 27 1.43 14.79 7.59
C ALA A 27 1.48 15.13 9.08
N GLY A 28 1.74 14.15 9.96
CA GLY A 28 1.86 14.34 11.40
C GLY A 28 1.04 13.33 12.19
N GLU A 29 1.17 13.37 13.51
CA GLU A 29 0.34 12.55 14.39
C GLU A 29 -1.12 13.00 14.29
N ASP A 30 -2.04 12.04 14.38
CA ASP A 30 -3.48 12.29 14.33
C ASP A 30 -3.96 13.01 13.08
N CYS A 31 -3.20 12.90 11.97
CA CYS A 31 -3.59 13.51 10.70
C CYS A 31 -4.65 12.66 9.97
N SER A 32 -5.41 13.32 9.09
CA SER A 32 -6.38 12.65 8.22
C SER A 32 -5.71 12.10 6.96
N ASP A 33 -6.41 11.18 6.28
CA ASP A 33 -5.99 10.72 4.95
C ASP A 33 -5.82 11.88 3.99
N GLN A 34 -6.73 12.86 4.03
CA GLN A 34 -6.66 14.02 3.15
C GLN A 34 -5.40 14.85 3.40
N GLU A 35 -5.00 15.02 4.64
CA GLU A 35 -3.75 15.73 4.97
C GLU A 35 -2.53 14.99 4.46
N ASN A 36 -2.51 13.67 4.56
CA ASN A 36 -1.44 12.84 4.00
C ASN A 36 -1.37 12.95 2.48
N ILE A 37 -2.52 12.88 1.81
CA ILE A 37 -2.62 13.05 0.35
C ILE A 37 -2.09 14.42 -0.05
N ASN A 38 -2.53 15.48 0.63
CA ASN A 38 -2.10 16.85 0.32
C ASN A 38 -0.59 17.00 0.43
N LYS A 39 0.02 16.41 1.45
CA LYS A 39 1.48 16.45 1.62
C LYS A 39 2.20 15.74 0.47
N VAL A 40 1.72 14.56 0.07
CA VAL A 40 2.28 13.85 -1.09
C VAL A 40 2.18 14.69 -2.35
N LEU A 41 1.01 15.24 -2.64
CA LEU A 41 0.79 16.05 -3.85
C LEU A 41 1.66 17.30 -3.85
N ASN A 42 1.79 17.97 -2.71
CA ASN A 42 2.66 19.14 -2.58
C ASN A 42 4.13 18.79 -2.83
N ASN A 43 4.60 17.68 -2.27
CA ASN A 43 5.99 17.24 -2.43
C ASN A 43 6.28 16.76 -3.86
N LEU A 44 5.27 16.32 -4.60
CA LEU A 44 5.39 15.90 -5.99
C LEU A 44 5.16 17.03 -6.99
N ASN A 45 4.82 18.23 -6.53
CA ASN A 45 4.55 19.36 -7.41
C ASN A 45 5.76 19.62 -8.32
N GLY A 46 5.51 19.65 -9.62
CA GLY A 46 6.55 19.88 -10.64
C GLY A 46 7.43 18.66 -10.96
N LYS A 47 7.22 17.53 -10.29
CA LYS A 47 7.99 16.31 -10.57
C LYS A 47 7.29 15.48 -11.65
N LYS A 48 8.08 15.05 -12.66
CA LYS A 48 7.57 14.26 -13.77
C LYS A 48 7.52 12.76 -13.45
N ASN A 49 8.48 12.27 -12.65
CA ASN A 49 8.48 10.88 -12.23
C ASN A 49 7.47 10.70 -11.10
N ARG A 50 6.40 9.99 -11.41
CA ARG A 50 5.31 9.77 -10.47
C ARG A 50 5.16 8.30 -10.10
N LYS A 51 6.18 7.50 -10.39
CA LYS A 51 6.18 6.07 -10.08
C LYS A 51 6.08 5.84 -8.59
N ALA A 52 5.22 4.93 -8.22
CA ALA A 52 4.98 4.57 -6.83
C ALA A 52 4.62 3.09 -6.72
N LYS A 53 4.68 2.58 -5.51
CA LYS A 53 4.19 1.24 -5.21
C LYS A 53 3.63 1.19 -3.80
N PHE A 54 2.55 0.45 -3.65
CA PHE A 54 2.12 0.00 -2.34
C PHE A 54 2.86 -1.28 -1.98
N ILE A 55 3.23 -1.39 -0.72
CA ILE A 55 3.91 -2.56 -0.17
C ILE A 55 3.11 -3.07 1.02
N CYS A 56 2.92 -4.37 1.10
CA CYS A 56 2.38 -5.03 2.27
C CYS A 56 3.38 -6.08 2.73
N VAL A 57 3.76 -6.05 3.98
CA VAL A 57 4.61 -7.06 4.61
C VAL A 57 3.77 -7.78 5.66
N ILE A 58 3.66 -9.09 5.52
CA ILE A 58 2.94 -9.95 6.46
C ILE A 58 3.96 -10.77 7.24
N SER A 59 3.89 -10.68 8.56
CA SER A 59 4.68 -11.51 9.46
C SER A 59 3.78 -12.57 10.06
N PHE A 60 4.15 -13.83 9.90
CA PHE A 60 3.36 -14.95 10.34
C PHE A 60 4.17 -15.81 11.32
N PHE A 61 3.68 -15.94 12.54
CA PHE A 61 4.22 -16.81 13.57
C PHE A 61 3.38 -18.08 13.61
N TYR A 62 3.97 -19.18 13.17
CA TYR A 62 3.28 -20.47 13.09
C TYR A 62 3.02 -21.06 14.46
N ASP A 63 3.93 -20.87 15.40
CA ASP A 63 3.95 -21.49 16.72
C ASP A 63 4.45 -20.47 17.74
N LYS A 64 3.87 -20.49 18.94
CA LYS A 64 4.31 -19.64 20.05
C LYS A 64 5.78 -19.87 20.46
N PHE A 65 6.35 -21.01 20.07
CA PHE A 65 7.75 -21.32 20.31
C PHE A 65 8.66 -20.92 19.16
N SER A 66 8.10 -20.46 18.07
CA SER A 66 8.90 -19.99 16.95
C SER A 66 9.51 -18.63 17.28
N SER A 67 10.83 -18.55 17.25
CA SER A 67 11.55 -17.29 17.52
C SER A 67 11.54 -16.35 16.33
N PHE A 68 11.23 -16.85 15.14
CA PHE A 68 11.32 -16.07 13.90
C PHE A 68 10.02 -16.19 13.12
N PRO A 69 9.43 -15.06 12.70
CA PRO A 69 8.27 -15.11 11.83
C PRO A 69 8.68 -15.51 10.42
N ARG A 70 7.74 -16.10 9.68
CA ARG A 70 7.83 -16.17 8.23
C ARG A 70 7.30 -14.84 7.68
N ILE A 71 8.04 -14.26 6.73
CA ILE A 71 7.73 -12.94 6.20
C ILE A 71 7.33 -13.08 4.74
N PHE A 72 6.21 -12.47 4.37
CA PHE A 72 5.69 -12.45 3.01
C PHE A 72 5.48 -11.00 2.60
N ARG A 73 5.89 -10.69 1.37
CA ARG A 73 5.83 -9.32 0.85
C ARG A 73 5.01 -9.29 -0.42
N GLY A 74 4.09 -8.36 -0.50
CA GLY A 74 3.34 -8.07 -1.70
C GLY A 74 3.56 -6.63 -2.14
N GLU A 75 3.65 -6.41 -3.45
CA GLU A 75 3.80 -5.09 -4.03
C GLU A 75 2.75 -4.88 -5.12
N CYS A 76 2.31 -3.63 -5.25
CA CYS A 76 1.46 -3.21 -6.35
C CYS A 76 2.02 -1.90 -6.91
N HIS A 77 2.46 -1.91 -8.15
CA HIS A 77 3.07 -0.76 -8.80
C HIS A 77 2.02 0.10 -9.49
N GLY A 78 2.21 1.41 -9.45
CA GLY A 78 1.33 2.37 -10.08
C GLY A 78 1.95 3.74 -10.19
N LEU A 79 1.10 4.73 -10.39
CA LEU A 79 1.49 6.13 -10.54
C LEU A 79 0.68 7.00 -9.59
N ILE A 80 1.29 8.06 -9.11
CA ILE A 80 0.57 9.08 -8.33
C ILE A 80 0.02 10.14 -9.28
N LEU A 81 -1.29 10.31 -9.27
CA LEU A 81 -1.95 11.35 -10.06
C LEU A 81 -1.70 12.74 -9.47
N GLU A 82 -1.94 13.77 -10.27
CA GLU A 82 -1.86 15.16 -9.81
C GLU A 82 -3.12 15.56 -9.02
N ASN A 83 -4.25 14.92 -9.28
CA ASN A 83 -5.53 15.19 -8.64
C ASN A 83 -6.19 13.91 -8.18
N GLN A 84 -6.97 14.00 -7.11
CA GLN A 84 -7.73 12.88 -6.59
C GLN A 84 -8.83 12.44 -7.56
N SER A 85 -9.11 11.13 -7.57
CA SER A 85 -10.21 10.56 -8.33
C SER A 85 -10.78 9.37 -7.56
N GLY A 86 -12.09 9.42 -7.29
CA GLY A 86 -12.80 8.36 -6.57
C GLY A 86 -12.97 8.65 -5.08
N ASN A 87 -13.95 7.98 -4.49
CA ASN A 87 -14.35 8.20 -3.10
C ASN A 87 -14.32 6.94 -2.24
N SER A 88 -13.99 5.80 -2.84
CA SER A 88 -13.92 4.52 -2.12
C SER A 88 -12.53 4.29 -1.55
N GLY A 89 -12.41 3.29 -0.68
CA GLY A 89 -11.14 2.92 -0.11
C GLY A 89 -10.69 3.84 1.03
N PHE A 90 -9.40 3.89 1.25
CA PHE A 90 -8.80 4.64 2.36
C PHE A 90 -7.37 5.05 2.00
N GLY A 91 -6.75 5.84 2.86
CA GLY A 91 -5.36 6.26 2.69
C GLY A 91 -5.13 7.01 1.39
N TYR A 92 -4.17 6.54 0.61
CA TYR A 92 -3.75 7.18 -0.64
C TYR A 92 -4.51 6.67 -1.88
N ASP A 93 -5.52 5.84 -1.70
CA ASP A 93 -6.26 5.23 -2.81
C ASP A 93 -6.74 6.24 -3.87
N PRO A 94 -7.23 7.45 -3.51
CA PRO A 94 -7.70 8.41 -4.51
C PRO A 94 -6.63 8.97 -5.44
N ILE A 95 -5.36 8.84 -5.11
CA ILE A 95 -4.25 9.33 -5.95
C ILE A 95 -3.38 8.22 -6.51
N PHE A 96 -3.61 6.98 -6.13
CA PHE A 96 -2.84 5.83 -6.62
C PHE A 96 -3.53 5.24 -7.86
N TYR A 97 -2.91 5.45 -9.02
CA TYR A 97 -3.44 5.03 -10.32
C TYR A 97 -2.83 3.70 -10.73
N TYR A 98 -3.70 2.72 -10.94
CA TYR A 98 -3.31 1.38 -11.41
C TYR A 98 -3.48 1.30 -12.92
N GLU A 99 -2.36 1.29 -13.64
CA GLU A 99 -2.35 1.41 -15.09
C GLU A 99 -3.07 0.28 -15.82
N ASN A 100 -2.92 -0.95 -15.34
CA ASN A 100 -3.51 -2.13 -16.00
C ASN A 100 -5.03 -2.07 -16.08
N LEU A 101 -5.69 -1.37 -15.15
CA LEU A 101 -7.14 -1.19 -15.14
C LEU A 101 -7.56 0.24 -15.45
N SER A 102 -6.61 1.14 -15.67
CA SER A 102 -6.84 2.56 -15.98
C SER A 102 -7.75 3.25 -14.96
N LYS A 103 -7.57 2.93 -13.69
CA LYS A 103 -8.36 3.47 -12.58
C LYS A 103 -7.49 3.71 -11.36
N THR A 104 -7.90 4.67 -10.50
CA THR A 104 -7.31 4.76 -9.16
C THR A 104 -7.84 3.61 -8.29
N PHE A 105 -7.12 3.30 -7.23
CA PHE A 105 -7.60 2.32 -6.24
C PHE A 105 -8.95 2.73 -5.65
N ALA A 106 -9.21 4.04 -5.51
CA ALA A 106 -10.50 4.54 -5.05
C ALA A 106 -11.65 4.31 -6.04
N ASN A 107 -11.33 4.07 -7.31
CA ASN A 107 -12.31 3.76 -8.36
C ASN A 107 -12.44 2.27 -8.67
N LEU A 108 -11.61 1.42 -8.06
CA LEU A 108 -11.75 -0.03 -8.20
C LEU A 108 -12.90 -0.54 -7.33
N SER A 109 -13.60 -1.56 -7.84
CA SER A 109 -14.50 -2.33 -6.98
C SER A 109 -13.67 -3.12 -5.95
N GLU A 110 -14.32 -3.59 -4.89
CA GLU A 110 -13.64 -4.45 -3.91
C GLU A 110 -13.07 -5.71 -4.56
N ASP A 111 -13.83 -6.31 -5.49
CA ASP A 111 -13.37 -7.50 -6.22
C ASP A 111 -12.15 -7.20 -7.07
N GLU A 112 -12.13 -6.09 -7.79
CA GLU A 112 -10.99 -5.67 -8.59
C GLU A 112 -9.77 -5.42 -7.70
N LYS A 113 -9.96 -4.68 -6.61
CA LYS A 113 -8.89 -4.35 -5.66
C LYS A 113 -8.31 -5.59 -5.01
N ASN A 114 -9.17 -6.54 -4.62
CA ASN A 114 -8.75 -7.80 -4.00
C ASN A 114 -7.89 -8.68 -4.91
N LYS A 115 -7.99 -8.50 -6.23
CA LYS A 115 -7.17 -9.25 -7.19
C LYS A 115 -5.77 -8.67 -7.37
N VAL A 116 -5.60 -7.38 -7.16
CA VAL A 116 -4.38 -6.68 -7.56
C VAL A 116 -3.66 -5.95 -6.43
N SER A 117 -4.32 -5.71 -5.29
CA SER A 117 -3.71 -4.92 -4.21
C SER A 117 -2.46 -5.59 -3.64
N HIS A 118 -1.58 -4.78 -3.08
CA HIS A 118 -0.37 -5.22 -2.40
C HIS A 118 -0.66 -6.22 -1.28
N ARG A 119 -1.77 -6.01 -0.53
CA ARG A 119 -2.21 -6.93 0.52
C ARG A 119 -2.64 -8.27 -0.05
N SER A 120 -3.41 -8.27 -1.15
CA SER A 120 -3.81 -9.51 -1.83
C SER A 120 -2.62 -10.29 -2.33
N VAL A 121 -1.62 -9.63 -2.90
CA VAL A 121 -0.39 -10.28 -3.37
C VAL A 121 0.34 -10.93 -2.21
N ALA A 122 0.51 -10.23 -1.09
CA ALA A 122 1.18 -10.76 0.10
C ALA A 122 0.40 -11.94 0.70
N MET A 123 -0.94 -11.86 0.75
CA MET A 123 -1.79 -12.94 1.27
C MET A 123 -1.73 -14.18 0.39
N LYS A 124 -1.71 -14.03 -0.91
CA LYS A 124 -1.55 -15.16 -1.84
C LYS A 124 -0.22 -15.85 -1.64
N GLU A 125 0.84 -15.09 -1.46
CA GLU A 125 2.18 -15.62 -1.18
C GLU A 125 2.17 -16.40 0.13
N LEU A 126 1.55 -15.87 1.18
CA LEU A 126 1.40 -16.54 2.46
C LEU A 126 0.67 -17.88 2.29
N PHE A 127 -0.52 -17.87 1.67
CA PHE A 127 -1.33 -19.10 1.55
C PHE A 127 -0.68 -20.16 0.66
N SER A 128 0.05 -19.77 -0.39
CA SER A 128 0.74 -20.76 -1.23
C SER A 128 1.94 -21.42 -0.53
N ASN A 129 2.44 -20.81 0.54
CA ASN A 129 3.58 -21.34 1.30
C ASN A 129 3.18 -22.03 2.61
N LEU A 130 1.89 -22.03 2.94
CA LEU A 130 1.40 -22.77 4.10
C LEU A 130 0.98 -24.17 3.68
N ASN A 131 1.54 -25.18 4.33
CA ASN A 131 1.14 -26.58 4.17
C ASN A 131 0.23 -26.95 5.33
N PHE A 132 -1.03 -27.03 5.06
CA PHE A 132 -2.03 -27.50 6.02
C PHE A 132 -2.37 -28.96 5.77
#